data_9f3e5ea773a8cbcd2c2d928a23fbb657
#
_entry.id   9f3e5ea773a8cbcd2c2d928a23fbb657
#
_cell.length_a   1.000
_cell.length_b   1.000
_cell.length_c   1.000
_cell.angle_alpha   90.00
_cell.angle_beta   90.00
_cell.angle_gamma   90.00
#
_symmetry.space_group_name_H-M   'P 1'
#
loop_
_entity.id
_entity.type
_entity.pdbx_description
1 polymer ?
#
loop_
_entity_poly.entity_id
_entity_poly.type
_entity_poly.pdbx_seq_one_letter_code
_entity_poly.pdbx_strand_id
1 'polypeptide(L)'
;MKLYKTKKNCGKLLLGILAFCTGMILLTGCGSSSEQKQNKNEETAEENKEEDKVQIGLTVDSFVIERWIRDRDVFVATARELGAEVNVQDAGADVKEQISQIEYFINKQVDVIVVIARDCGALSDAIQKAQSAGIPVISYDRMVNNANTDLYISFDNRKVGEIVAQALVNALPQGGDVFMIQGSSSDNNVQMVKQGFDDMLADTDLH
;
A
#
# COMPACT_ATOMS: atom_id res chain seq x y z
N MET A 1 7.26 -18.80 -4.75
CA MET A 1 6.82 -17.51 -5.29
C MET A 1 8.06 -16.81 -5.86
N LYS A 2 8.16 -16.66 -7.19
CA LYS A 2 9.34 -16.04 -7.84
C LYS A 2 9.10 -14.55 -8.00
N LEU A 3 9.88 -13.73 -7.29
CA LEU A 3 9.89 -12.27 -7.46
C LEU A 3 10.59 -11.91 -8.78
N TYR A 4 9.89 -11.19 -9.64
CA TYR A 4 10.44 -10.65 -10.88
C TYR A 4 11.19 -9.35 -10.58
N LYS A 5 12.49 -9.35 -10.84
CA LYS A 5 13.34 -8.15 -10.79
C LYS A 5 13.34 -7.49 -12.16
N THR A 6 12.64 -6.38 -12.35
CA THR A 6 12.76 -5.55 -13.54
C THR A 6 13.89 -4.54 -13.37
N LYS A 7 14.96 -4.69 -14.17
CA LYS A 7 16.03 -3.69 -14.28
C LYS A 7 15.54 -2.51 -15.12
N LYS A 8 15.42 -1.33 -14.52
CA LYS A 8 15.34 -0.06 -15.28
C LYS A 8 16.74 0.34 -15.74
N ASN A 9 16.97 0.30 -17.06
CA ASN A 9 18.12 0.93 -17.69
C ASN A 9 17.83 2.43 -17.83
N CYS A 10 18.51 3.25 -17.06
CA CYS A 10 18.54 4.70 -17.28
C CYS A 10 19.77 5.05 -18.10
N GLY A 11 19.56 5.45 -19.37
CA GLY A 11 20.60 5.88 -20.27
C GLY A 11 21.20 7.21 -19.85
N LYS A 12 22.51 7.22 -19.66
CA LYS A 12 23.31 8.44 -19.44
C LYS A 12 23.45 9.21 -20.76
N LEU A 13 22.96 10.43 -20.81
CA LEU A 13 23.32 11.40 -21.85
C LEU A 13 24.38 12.35 -21.28
N LEU A 14 25.58 12.22 -21.81
CA LEU A 14 26.71 13.13 -21.58
C LEU A 14 26.53 14.36 -22.45
N LEU A 15 26.61 15.56 -21.92
CA LEU A 15 27.03 16.72 -22.66
C LEU A 15 27.93 17.61 -21.80
N GLY A 16 29.17 17.77 -22.25
CA GLY A 16 30.17 18.60 -21.60
C GLY A 16 30.02 20.08 -21.96
N ILE A 17 30.46 20.94 -21.05
CA ILE A 17 30.93 22.28 -21.41
C ILE A 17 32.18 22.60 -20.59
N LEU A 18 33.22 22.99 -21.30
CA LEU A 18 34.56 23.40 -20.93
C LEU A 18 34.58 24.93 -20.73
N ALA A 19 35.17 25.40 -19.62
CA ALA A 19 35.77 26.77 -19.54
C ALA A 19 36.57 26.85 -18.22
N PHE A 20 37.87 26.83 -18.27
CA PHE A 20 38.89 27.84 -18.39
C PHE A 20 38.72 29.04 -17.43
N CYS A 21 39.54 29.07 -16.34
CA CYS A 21 40.18 30.30 -15.87
C CYS A 21 41.37 30.01 -14.96
N THR A 22 42.53 30.39 -15.46
CA THR A 22 43.82 30.52 -14.82
C THR A 22 43.83 31.69 -13.80
N GLY A 23 44.50 31.51 -12.67
CA GLY A 23 44.78 32.55 -11.69
C GLY A 23 45.89 32.13 -10.74
N MET A 24 47.12 32.48 -11.12
CA MET A 24 48.41 32.28 -10.43
C MET A 24 48.62 33.39 -9.41
N ILE A 25 48.84 33.10 -8.13
CA ILE A 25 49.50 34.02 -7.23
C ILE A 25 50.42 33.22 -6.32
N LEU A 26 51.75 33.53 -6.50
CA LEU A 26 52.85 33.14 -5.62
C LEU A 26 52.94 34.13 -4.46
N LEU A 27 53.08 33.66 -3.23
CA LEU A 27 53.80 34.39 -2.19
C LEU A 27 54.44 33.44 -1.20
N THR A 28 55.75 33.55 -1.13
CA THR A 28 56.70 32.90 -0.26
C THR A 28 56.56 33.36 1.20
N GLY A 29 56.75 32.41 2.13
CA GLY A 29 56.90 32.68 3.56
C GLY A 29 57.57 31.52 4.27
N CYS A 30 58.86 31.67 4.60
CA CYS A 30 59.70 30.75 5.34
C CYS A 30 59.41 30.78 6.83
N GLY A 31 59.47 29.64 7.56
CA GLY A 31 59.40 29.62 9.02
C GLY A 31 59.33 28.21 9.63
N SER A 32 60.48 27.61 9.86
CA SER A 32 61.00 26.76 10.97
C SER A 32 60.10 25.76 11.71
N SER A 33 60.43 24.49 11.56
CA SER A 33 60.56 23.36 12.51
C SER A 33 59.61 23.22 13.71
N SER A 34 58.85 22.10 13.71
CA SER A 34 58.87 21.10 14.77
C SER A 34 58.19 19.79 14.29
N GLU A 35 58.89 18.68 14.41
CA GLU A 35 58.40 17.35 14.16
C GLU A 35 57.27 16.98 15.13
N GLN A 36 56.07 16.71 14.61
CA GLN A 36 55.09 15.85 15.28
C GLN A 36 54.59 14.80 14.29
N LYS A 37 54.94 13.54 14.63
CA LYS A 37 54.38 12.37 14.00
C LYS A 37 52.87 12.40 14.17
N GLN A 38 52.13 12.75 13.13
CA GLN A 38 50.69 12.48 13.05
C GLN A 38 50.47 11.11 12.42
N ASN A 39 49.97 10.23 13.29
CA ASN A 39 49.38 8.96 12.93
C ASN A 39 48.21 9.21 12.00
N LYS A 40 48.36 8.84 10.73
CA LYS A 40 47.30 8.94 9.72
C LYS A 40 46.39 7.74 9.90
N ASN A 41 45.36 7.87 10.75
CA ASN A 41 44.22 6.98 10.71
C ASN A 41 43.52 7.25 9.40
N GLU A 42 43.63 6.34 8.48
CA GLU A 42 42.70 6.22 7.35
C GLU A 42 41.37 5.72 7.94
N GLU A 43 40.50 6.64 8.34
CA GLU A 43 39.10 6.36 8.46
C GLU A 43 38.59 6.10 7.03
N THR A 44 38.46 4.81 6.70
CA THR A 44 37.59 4.40 5.61
C THR A 44 36.18 4.88 5.95
N ALA A 45 35.75 5.98 5.34
CA ALA A 45 34.36 6.33 5.30
C ALA A 45 33.66 5.20 4.51
N GLU A 46 33.09 4.25 5.24
CA GLU A 46 32.03 3.40 4.69
C GLU A 46 30.91 4.35 4.31
N GLU A 47 30.79 4.60 3.03
CA GLU A 47 29.65 5.26 2.40
C GLU A 47 28.45 4.36 2.68
N ASN A 48 27.74 4.65 3.76
CA ASN A 48 26.50 3.99 4.13
C ASN A 48 25.51 4.34 2.99
N LYS A 49 25.47 3.50 1.95
CA LYS A 49 24.36 3.51 0.99
C LYS A 49 23.13 3.15 1.79
N GLU A 50 22.40 4.16 2.21
CA GLU A 50 21.02 4.01 2.63
C GLU A 50 20.31 3.30 1.46
N GLU A 51 20.08 1.98 1.58
CA GLU A 51 19.29 1.25 0.60
C GLU A 51 17.93 1.95 0.56
N ASP A 52 17.56 2.45 -0.62
CA ASP A 52 16.24 3.06 -0.85
C ASP A 52 15.17 2.02 -0.48
N LYS A 53 14.63 2.15 0.73
CA LYS A 53 13.59 1.26 1.24
C LYS A 53 12.32 1.49 0.46
N VAL A 54 11.62 0.40 0.14
CA VAL A 54 10.29 0.47 -0.47
C VAL A 54 9.35 1.25 0.44
N GLN A 55 8.73 2.30 -0.10
CA GLN A 55 7.78 3.16 0.59
C GLN A 55 6.36 2.73 0.26
N ILE A 56 5.58 2.36 1.27
CA ILE A 56 4.21 1.88 1.12
C ILE A 56 3.25 2.90 1.73
N GLY A 57 2.27 3.38 0.96
CA GLY A 57 1.12 4.12 1.47
C GLY A 57 0.00 3.14 1.80
N LEU A 58 -0.48 3.10 3.05
CA LEU A 58 -1.63 2.31 3.46
C LEU A 58 -2.74 3.25 3.94
N THR A 59 -3.88 3.28 3.22
CA THR A 59 -5.08 3.99 3.66
C THR A 59 -6.16 3.01 4.07
N VAL A 60 -6.71 3.22 5.27
CA VAL A 60 -7.71 2.36 5.90
C VAL A 60 -9.02 3.12 6.04
N ASP A 61 -10.16 2.45 5.77
CA ASP A 61 -11.50 2.99 5.97
C ASP A 61 -11.64 3.68 7.34
N SER A 62 -11.40 2.92 8.41
CA SER A 62 -11.50 3.43 9.79
C SER A 62 -10.97 2.41 10.77
N PHE A 63 -10.31 2.86 11.84
CA PHE A 63 -9.90 2.01 12.95
C PHE A 63 -10.99 1.79 14.02
N VAL A 64 -12.21 2.22 13.78
CA VAL A 64 -13.36 1.84 14.61
C VAL A 64 -13.60 0.32 14.55
N ILE A 65 -13.30 -0.30 13.43
CA ILE A 65 -13.37 -1.76 13.27
C ILE A 65 -12.07 -2.37 13.78
N GLU A 66 -12.12 -3.07 14.93
CA GLU A 66 -10.98 -3.67 15.63
C GLU A 66 -10.10 -4.57 14.73
N ARG A 67 -10.71 -5.25 13.76
CA ARG A 67 -10.00 -6.07 12.79
C ARG A 67 -8.94 -5.26 12.03
N TRP A 68 -9.25 -4.06 11.58
CA TRP A 68 -8.31 -3.23 10.82
C TRP A 68 -7.08 -2.81 11.62
N ILE A 69 -7.21 -2.69 12.95
CA ILE A 69 -6.07 -2.45 13.84
C ILE A 69 -5.11 -3.63 13.80
N ARG A 70 -5.62 -4.85 13.88
CA ARG A 70 -4.80 -6.08 13.84
C ARG A 70 -4.16 -6.27 12.46
N ASP A 71 -4.93 -6.09 11.40
CA ASP A 71 -4.43 -6.20 10.03
C ASP A 71 -3.30 -5.19 9.77
N ARG A 72 -3.48 -3.92 10.19
CA ARG A 72 -2.45 -2.89 10.16
C ARG A 72 -1.17 -3.31 10.89
N ASP A 73 -1.31 -3.79 12.12
CA ASP A 73 -0.15 -4.13 12.95
C ASP A 73 0.67 -5.27 12.31
N VAL A 74 0.00 -6.31 11.82
CA VAL A 74 0.66 -7.41 11.10
C VAL A 74 1.28 -6.91 9.80
N PHE A 75 0.57 -6.08 9.03
CA PHE A 75 1.06 -5.53 7.77
C PHE A 75 2.33 -4.69 7.99
N VAL A 76 2.30 -3.77 8.95
CA VAL A 76 3.44 -2.89 9.25
C VAL A 76 4.64 -3.69 9.77
N ALA A 77 4.41 -4.66 10.66
CA ALA A 77 5.48 -5.51 11.18
C ALA A 77 6.16 -6.31 10.06
N THR A 78 5.36 -6.98 9.22
CA THR A 78 5.86 -7.79 8.09
C THR A 78 6.57 -6.94 7.05
N ALA A 79 6.04 -5.77 6.69
CA ALA A 79 6.69 -4.85 5.77
C ALA A 79 8.07 -4.42 6.27
N ARG A 80 8.17 -4.08 7.56
CA ARG A 80 9.45 -3.72 8.20
C ARG A 80 10.45 -4.87 8.18
N GLU A 81 10.02 -6.08 8.48
CA GLU A 81 10.88 -7.29 8.42
C GLU A 81 11.40 -7.54 7.00
N LEU A 82 10.63 -7.14 5.98
CA LEU A 82 11.00 -7.23 4.57
C LEU A 82 11.79 -6.01 4.05
N GLY A 83 12.14 -5.06 4.93
CA GLY A 83 12.93 -3.88 4.58
C GLY A 83 12.12 -2.74 3.97
N ALA A 84 10.78 -2.75 4.06
CA ALA A 84 9.92 -1.66 3.60
C ALA A 84 9.49 -0.74 4.75
N GLU A 85 9.08 0.48 4.39
CA GLU A 85 8.45 1.45 5.30
C GLU A 85 6.99 1.64 4.93
N VAL A 86 6.13 1.80 5.94
CA VAL A 86 4.68 1.97 5.73
C VAL A 86 4.22 3.27 6.35
N ASN A 87 3.62 4.13 5.53
CA ASN A 87 2.87 5.30 5.97
C ASN A 87 1.40 4.91 6.06
N VAL A 88 0.89 4.82 7.28
CA VAL A 88 -0.50 4.40 7.57
C VAL A 88 -1.36 5.63 7.81
N GLN A 89 -2.52 5.69 7.16
CA GLN A 89 -3.52 6.74 7.36
C GLN A 89 -4.91 6.14 7.59
N ASP A 90 -5.65 6.74 8.55
CA ASP A 90 -7.03 6.42 8.88
C ASP A 90 -7.95 7.45 8.22
N ALA A 91 -8.86 6.99 7.37
CA ALA A 91 -9.82 7.88 6.71
C ALA A 91 -10.99 8.29 7.62
N GLY A 92 -11.09 7.74 8.84
CA GLY A 92 -12.14 8.10 9.79
C GLY A 92 -13.55 7.85 9.25
N ALA A 93 -13.71 6.88 8.35
CA ALA A 93 -14.94 6.59 7.61
C ALA A 93 -15.41 7.73 6.67
N ASP A 94 -14.51 8.64 6.28
CA ASP A 94 -14.81 9.72 5.32
C ASP A 94 -14.14 9.43 3.98
N VAL A 95 -14.96 9.35 2.92
CA VAL A 95 -14.51 9.10 1.53
C VAL A 95 -13.61 10.23 1.02
N LYS A 96 -13.91 11.48 1.36
CA LYS A 96 -13.12 12.63 0.89
C LYS A 96 -11.74 12.63 1.54
N GLU A 97 -11.69 12.28 2.82
CA GLU A 97 -10.42 12.12 3.52
C GLU A 97 -9.60 10.99 2.87
N GLN A 98 -10.23 9.85 2.54
CA GLN A 98 -9.53 8.76 1.87
C GLN A 98 -8.98 9.15 0.49
N ILE A 99 -9.74 9.93 -0.29
CA ILE A 99 -9.26 10.49 -1.57
C ILE A 99 -8.04 11.40 -1.34
N SER A 100 -8.11 12.29 -0.33
CA SER A 100 -7.00 13.19 0.01
C SER A 100 -5.73 12.41 0.43
N GLN A 101 -5.89 11.31 1.14
CA GLN A 101 -4.79 10.42 1.53
C GLN A 101 -4.13 9.73 0.33
N ILE A 102 -4.92 9.28 -0.64
CA ILE A 102 -4.39 8.72 -1.90
C ILE A 102 -3.61 9.81 -2.66
N GLU A 103 -4.14 11.03 -2.77
CA GLU A 103 -3.45 12.16 -3.41
C GLU A 103 -2.17 12.55 -2.65
N TYR A 104 -2.17 12.48 -1.33
CA TYR A 104 -0.97 12.67 -0.51
C TYR A 104 0.10 11.62 -0.85
N PHE A 105 -0.25 10.34 -0.96
CA PHE A 105 0.70 9.29 -1.32
C PHE A 105 1.25 9.47 -2.74
N ILE A 106 0.42 9.93 -3.68
CA ILE A 106 0.88 10.28 -5.05
C ILE A 106 1.94 11.39 -4.98
N ASN A 107 1.66 12.46 -4.22
CA ASN A 107 2.59 13.59 -4.05
C ASN A 107 3.88 13.18 -3.34
N LYS A 108 3.82 12.19 -2.45
CA LYS A 108 4.99 11.60 -1.77
C LYS A 108 5.76 10.63 -2.65
N GLN A 109 5.24 10.28 -3.81
CA GLN A 109 5.86 9.33 -4.74
C GLN A 109 6.18 7.98 -4.07
N VAL A 110 5.24 7.46 -3.28
CA VAL A 110 5.39 6.13 -2.68
C VAL A 110 5.48 5.06 -3.78
N ASP A 111 6.12 3.93 -3.49
CA ASP A 111 6.31 2.85 -4.47
C ASP A 111 5.04 2.03 -4.72
N VAL A 112 4.12 2.00 -3.75
CA VAL A 112 2.83 1.29 -3.85
C VAL A 112 1.81 1.89 -2.89
N ILE A 113 0.54 1.93 -3.31
CA ILE A 113 -0.58 2.31 -2.44
C ILE A 113 -1.43 1.07 -2.16
N VAL A 114 -1.75 0.83 -0.88
CA VAL A 114 -2.67 -0.21 -0.42
C VAL A 114 -3.92 0.46 0.14
N VAL A 115 -5.08 0.04 -0.33
CA VAL A 115 -6.37 0.67 0.00
C VAL A 115 -7.32 -0.35 0.61
N ILE A 116 -7.81 -0.07 1.83
CA ILE A 116 -9.01 -0.71 2.39
C ILE A 116 -10.15 0.29 2.17
N ALA A 117 -10.92 0.09 1.11
CA ALA A 117 -11.86 1.09 0.62
C ALA A 117 -13.01 1.36 1.62
N ARG A 118 -13.31 2.65 1.87
CA ARG A 118 -14.52 3.07 2.58
C ARG A 118 -15.76 2.87 1.72
N ASP A 119 -15.65 3.20 0.44
CA ASP A 119 -16.72 3.09 -0.56
C ASP A 119 -16.14 2.51 -1.84
N CYS A 120 -16.69 1.39 -2.28
CA CYS A 120 -16.21 0.66 -3.46
C CYS A 120 -16.41 1.40 -4.78
N GLY A 121 -17.32 2.38 -4.84
CA GLY A 121 -17.61 3.14 -6.05
C GLY A 121 -16.95 4.51 -6.14
N ALA A 122 -16.51 5.07 -5.00
CA ALA A 122 -16.13 6.48 -4.93
C ALA A 122 -14.63 6.76 -5.14
N LEU A 123 -13.77 5.73 -5.12
CA LEU A 123 -12.32 5.90 -5.14
C LEU A 123 -11.69 5.69 -6.52
N SER A 124 -12.47 5.33 -7.54
CA SER A 124 -11.96 4.95 -8.86
C SER A 124 -11.07 6.04 -9.49
N ASP A 125 -11.50 7.30 -9.44
CA ASP A 125 -10.75 8.41 -10.04
C ASP A 125 -9.41 8.65 -9.31
N ALA A 126 -9.39 8.56 -7.99
CA ALA A 126 -8.16 8.72 -7.20
C ALA A 126 -7.16 7.60 -7.49
N ILE A 127 -7.65 6.36 -7.64
CA ILE A 127 -6.81 5.22 -8.00
C ILE A 127 -6.27 5.37 -9.43
N GLN A 128 -7.08 5.81 -10.39
CA GLN A 128 -6.62 6.07 -11.76
C GLN A 128 -5.54 7.16 -11.81
N LYS A 129 -5.65 8.19 -10.96
CA LYS A 129 -4.58 9.20 -10.81
C LYS A 129 -3.28 8.58 -10.31
N ALA A 130 -3.34 7.70 -9.29
CA ALA A 130 -2.17 7.00 -8.76
C ALA A 130 -1.50 6.14 -9.84
N GLN A 131 -2.28 5.35 -10.57
CA GLN A 131 -1.79 4.51 -11.67
C GLN A 131 -1.20 5.35 -12.82
N SER A 132 -1.83 6.49 -13.15
CA SER A 132 -1.32 7.44 -14.15
C SER A 132 0.02 8.07 -13.73
N ALA A 133 0.27 8.19 -12.43
CA ALA A 133 1.55 8.61 -11.86
C ALA A 133 2.59 7.46 -11.80
N GLY A 134 2.23 6.26 -12.25
CA GLY A 134 3.09 5.07 -12.25
C GLY A 134 3.17 4.36 -10.92
N ILE A 135 2.25 4.64 -9.99
CA ILE A 135 2.18 4.02 -8.67
C ILE A 135 1.16 2.89 -8.70
N PRO A 136 1.57 1.63 -8.53
CA PRO A 136 0.64 0.50 -8.44
C PRO A 136 -0.26 0.59 -7.22
N VAL A 137 -1.50 0.12 -7.37
CA VAL A 137 -2.51 0.14 -6.30
C VAL A 137 -3.00 -1.27 -6.00
N ILE A 138 -3.02 -1.61 -4.72
CA ILE A 138 -3.54 -2.86 -4.19
C ILE A 138 -4.85 -2.59 -3.45
N SER A 139 -5.94 -3.22 -3.88
CA SER A 139 -7.17 -3.31 -3.09
C SER A 139 -7.01 -4.44 -2.07
N TYR A 140 -7.05 -4.11 -0.80
CA TYR A 140 -6.97 -5.07 0.30
C TYR A 140 -8.34 -5.24 0.96
N ASP A 141 -8.81 -6.48 1.04
CA ASP A 141 -10.10 -6.92 1.54
C ASP A 141 -11.29 -6.40 0.71
N ARG A 142 -11.46 -5.08 0.58
CA ARG A 142 -12.53 -4.43 -0.16
C ARG A 142 -12.08 -3.99 -1.54
N MET A 143 -12.76 -4.45 -2.58
CA MET A 143 -12.47 -4.08 -3.96
C MET A 143 -12.96 -2.65 -4.24
N VAL A 144 -12.21 -1.91 -5.07
CA VAL A 144 -12.69 -0.66 -5.67
C VAL A 144 -13.20 -0.95 -7.07
N ASN A 145 -14.48 -0.67 -7.30
CA ASN A 145 -15.13 -0.89 -8.58
C ASN A 145 -14.59 0.06 -9.65
N ASN A 146 -14.49 -0.40 -10.89
CA ASN A 146 -14.07 0.40 -12.06
C ASN A 146 -12.69 1.05 -11.95
N ALA A 147 -11.85 0.61 -11.01
CA ALA A 147 -10.52 1.17 -10.79
C ALA A 147 -9.39 0.34 -11.41
N ASN A 148 -9.66 -0.91 -11.76
CA ASN A 148 -8.71 -1.82 -12.38
C ASN A 148 -7.40 -1.92 -11.58
N THR A 149 -7.51 -2.08 -10.24
CA THR A 149 -6.35 -2.15 -9.34
C THR A 149 -5.40 -3.25 -9.75
N ASP A 150 -4.08 -3.04 -9.54
CA ASP A 150 -3.02 -3.95 -9.98
C ASP A 150 -3.06 -5.29 -9.28
N LEU A 151 -3.60 -5.32 -8.05
CA LEU A 151 -3.84 -6.53 -7.28
C LEU A 151 -5.07 -6.34 -6.38
N TYR A 152 -5.88 -7.39 -6.28
CA TYR A 152 -6.94 -7.50 -5.29
C TYR A 152 -6.68 -8.70 -4.39
N ILE A 153 -6.68 -8.49 -3.07
CA ILE A 153 -6.47 -9.52 -2.06
C ILE A 153 -7.68 -9.55 -1.15
N SER A 154 -8.42 -10.63 -1.12
CA SER A 154 -9.60 -10.79 -0.27
C SER A 154 -9.91 -12.27 -0.03
N PHE A 155 -11.01 -12.52 0.66
CA PHE A 155 -11.60 -13.85 0.81
C PHE A 155 -12.51 -14.17 -0.37
N ASP A 156 -12.87 -15.43 -0.53
CA ASP A 156 -14.01 -15.83 -1.34
C ASP A 156 -15.31 -15.46 -0.61
N ASN A 157 -15.73 -14.21 -0.74
CA ASN A 157 -16.87 -13.67 -0.02
C ASN A 157 -18.19 -14.34 -0.43
N ARG A 158 -18.32 -14.80 -1.67
CA ARG A 158 -19.47 -15.59 -2.09
C ARG A 158 -19.54 -16.91 -1.31
N LYS A 159 -18.39 -17.59 -1.19
CA LYS A 159 -18.27 -18.83 -0.42
C LYS A 159 -18.59 -18.63 1.06
N VAL A 160 -18.24 -17.48 1.63
CA VAL A 160 -18.65 -17.12 3.00
C VAL A 160 -20.17 -17.11 3.11
N GLY A 161 -20.88 -16.49 2.15
CA GLY A 161 -22.34 -16.48 2.11
C GLY A 161 -22.93 -17.88 2.02
N GLU A 162 -22.41 -18.73 1.13
CA GLU A 162 -22.83 -20.13 0.99
C GLU A 162 -22.65 -20.91 2.31
N ILE A 163 -21.53 -20.73 3.01
CA ILE A 163 -21.25 -21.42 4.29
C ILE A 163 -22.24 -20.98 5.37
N VAL A 164 -22.56 -19.70 5.44
CA VAL A 164 -23.53 -19.15 6.42
C VAL A 164 -24.94 -19.72 6.13
N ALA A 165 -25.37 -19.69 4.86
CA ALA A 165 -26.65 -20.26 4.45
C ALA A 165 -26.73 -21.76 4.73
N GLN A 166 -25.68 -22.53 4.43
CA GLN A 166 -25.62 -23.95 4.72
C GLN A 166 -25.78 -24.25 6.23
N ALA A 167 -25.20 -23.41 7.07
CA ALA A 167 -25.36 -23.56 8.52
C ALA A 167 -26.82 -23.36 8.95
N LEU A 168 -27.55 -22.40 8.32
CA LEU A 168 -28.99 -22.21 8.57
C LEU A 168 -29.82 -23.40 8.08
N VAL A 169 -29.56 -23.89 6.87
CA VAL A 169 -30.26 -25.09 6.33
C VAL A 169 -30.09 -26.28 7.30
N ASN A 170 -28.89 -26.46 7.84
CA ASN A 170 -28.63 -27.54 8.79
C ASN A 170 -29.34 -27.33 10.14
N ALA A 171 -29.47 -26.08 10.58
CA ALA A 171 -30.12 -25.74 11.84
C ALA A 171 -31.64 -25.74 11.76
N LEU A 172 -32.22 -25.49 10.59
CA LEU A 172 -33.65 -25.35 10.32
C LEU A 172 -34.10 -26.30 9.19
N PRO A 173 -33.99 -27.63 9.39
CA PRO A 173 -34.26 -28.63 8.32
C PRO A 173 -35.75 -28.71 7.94
N GLN A 174 -36.65 -28.04 8.67
CA GLN A 174 -38.08 -27.97 8.38
C GLN A 174 -38.47 -26.62 7.73
N GLY A 175 -37.49 -25.79 7.38
CA GLY A 175 -37.72 -24.43 6.89
C GLY A 175 -38.01 -23.41 8.01
N GLY A 176 -38.32 -22.19 7.63
CA GLY A 176 -38.69 -21.11 8.54
C GLY A 176 -38.29 -19.71 8.07
N ASP A 177 -38.68 -18.71 8.86
CA ASP A 177 -38.36 -17.31 8.57
C ASP A 177 -36.96 -16.96 9.05
N VAL A 178 -36.20 -16.25 8.24
CA VAL A 178 -34.80 -15.84 8.50
C VAL A 178 -34.65 -14.34 8.31
N PHE A 179 -34.04 -13.67 9.29
CA PHE A 179 -33.67 -12.26 9.17
C PHE A 179 -32.18 -12.09 8.94
N MET A 180 -31.81 -11.48 7.80
CA MET A 180 -30.42 -11.15 7.48
C MET A 180 -30.10 -9.70 7.83
N ILE A 181 -29.21 -9.49 8.80
CA ILE A 181 -28.64 -8.17 9.08
C ILE A 181 -27.38 -8.01 8.23
N GLN A 182 -27.38 -7.06 7.31
CA GLN A 182 -26.29 -6.82 6.37
C GLN A 182 -25.43 -5.62 6.77
N GLY A 183 -24.21 -5.58 6.27
CA GLY A 183 -23.33 -4.42 6.34
C GLY A 183 -23.73 -3.32 5.34
N SER A 184 -22.84 -2.33 5.16
CA SER A 184 -23.05 -1.22 4.23
C SER A 184 -23.12 -1.69 2.78
N SER A 185 -24.07 -1.13 2.00
CA SER A 185 -24.16 -1.37 0.55
C SER A 185 -22.97 -0.77 -0.23
N SER A 186 -22.19 0.13 0.38
CA SER A 186 -20.96 0.67 -0.18
C SER A 186 -19.76 -0.28 -0.06
N ASP A 187 -19.94 -1.41 0.64
CA ASP A 187 -18.94 -2.48 0.75
C ASP A 187 -19.27 -3.60 -0.25
N ASN A 188 -18.39 -3.81 -1.22
CA ASN A 188 -18.58 -4.81 -2.25
C ASN A 188 -18.67 -6.25 -1.68
N ASN A 189 -18.01 -6.53 -0.57
CA ASN A 189 -18.06 -7.85 0.07
C ASN A 189 -19.47 -8.21 0.52
N VAL A 190 -20.25 -7.23 0.99
CA VAL A 190 -21.64 -7.44 1.44
C VAL A 190 -22.51 -7.98 0.30
N GLN A 191 -22.32 -7.47 -0.92
CA GLN A 191 -23.06 -7.96 -2.09
C GLN A 191 -22.68 -9.39 -2.44
N MET A 192 -21.40 -9.73 -2.40
CA MET A 192 -20.91 -11.07 -2.70
C MET A 192 -21.39 -12.10 -1.66
N VAL A 193 -21.32 -11.75 -0.38
CA VAL A 193 -21.84 -12.61 0.72
C VAL A 193 -23.33 -12.83 0.56
N LYS A 194 -24.09 -11.74 0.30
CA LYS A 194 -25.53 -11.84 0.08
C LYS A 194 -25.87 -12.76 -1.09
N GLN A 195 -25.17 -12.61 -2.20
CA GLN A 195 -25.43 -13.45 -3.38
C GLN A 195 -25.17 -14.92 -3.09
N GLY A 196 -24.04 -15.27 -2.45
CA GLY A 196 -23.77 -16.66 -2.08
C GLY A 196 -24.79 -17.22 -1.10
N PHE A 197 -25.29 -16.38 -0.19
CA PHE A 197 -26.34 -16.72 0.75
C PHE A 197 -27.69 -16.99 0.04
N ASP A 198 -28.13 -16.05 -0.80
CA ASP A 198 -29.40 -16.16 -1.54
C ASP A 198 -29.40 -17.36 -2.49
N ASP A 199 -28.30 -17.56 -3.24
CA ASP A 199 -28.17 -18.69 -4.17
C ASP A 199 -28.28 -20.06 -3.47
N MET A 200 -27.73 -20.15 -2.25
CA MET A 200 -27.79 -21.39 -1.46
C MET A 200 -29.20 -21.66 -0.91
N LEU A 201 -29.97 -20.61 -0.61
CA LEU A 201 -31.32 -20.74 -0.06
C LEU A 201 -32.42 -20.86 -1.12
N ALA A 202 -32.12 -20.61 -2.39
CA ALA A 202 -33.11 -20.51 -3.47
C ALA A 202 -34.03 -21.73 -3.62
N ASP A 203 -33.52 -22.93 -3.30
CA ASP A 203 -34.25 -24.20 -3.41
C ASP A 203 -34.60 -24.76 -2.02
N THR A 204 -34.71 -23.94 -1.00
CA THR A 204 -35.04 -24.33 0.37
C THR A 204 -36.37 -23.73 0.84
N ASP A 205 -36.91 -24.23 1.94
CA ASP A 205 -38.13 -23.69 2.60
C ASP A 205 -37.78 -22.60 3.64
N LEU A 206 -36.61 -21.95 3.51
CA LEU A 206 -36.20 -20.78 4.33
C LEU A 206 -36.59 -19.49 3.61
N HIS A 207 -37.20 -18.56 4.35
CA HIS A 207 -37.76 -17.31 3.79
C HIS A 207 -37.28 -16.05 4.54
#